data_569a0d25b9e21be1daca3c2ae00774ce
#
_entry.id   569a0d25b9e21be1daca3c2ae00774ce
#
_cell.length_a   1.000
_cell.length_b   1.000
_cell.length_c   1.000
_cell.angle_alpha   90.00
_cell.angle_beta   90.00
_cell.angle_gamma   90.00
#
_symmetry.space_group_name_H-M   'P 1'
#
loop_
_entity.id
_entity.type
_entity.pdbx_description
1 polymer ?
#
loop_
_entity_poly.entity_id
_entity_poly.type
_entity_poly.pdbx_seq_one_letter_code
_entity_poly.pdbx_strand_id
1 'polypeptide(L)'
;MTKSRTDVKVLAVFSEERLAEYPDVPTLGEKGYYDKWLGSSRCVVAPAGVSPEVIAFYEAAFKATMEDPDYLAAAASFATDYKDAAATAALIEQQQEFTESLATGFWYE
;
A
#
# COMPACT_ATOMS: atom_id res chain seq x y z
N MET A 1 8.58 -0.47 11.13
CA MET A 1 9.66 0.42 11.65
C MET A 1 9.35 1.04 13.01
N THR A 2 8.13 1.39 13.33
CA THR A 2 7.76 2.00 14.63
C THR A 2 7.65 1.03 15.80
N LYS A 3 7.47 -0.26 15.54
CA LYS A 3 7.26 -1.31 16.57
C LYS A 3 8.45 -1.54 17.52
N SER A 4 9.64 -1.11 17.13
CA SER A 4 10.87 -1.24 17.95
C SER A 4 11.23 0.04 18.72
N ARG A 5 10.47 1.13 18.57
CA ARG A 5 10.73 2.40 19.22
C ARG A 5 9.70 2.65 20.32
N THR A 6 10.17 2.71 21.55
CA THR A 6 9.34 2.96 22.74
C THR A 6 9.14 4.48 22.99
N ASP A 7 9.87 5.32 22.27
CA ASP A 7 9.85 6.77 22.38
C ASP A 7 8.91 7.43 21.34
N VAL A 8 8.23 6.65 20.52
CA VAL A 8 7.31 7.13 19.48
C VAL A 8 5.89 6.64 19.75
N LYS A 9 4.93 7.58 19.76
CA LYS A 9 3.50 7.29 19.83
C LYS A 9 2.88 7.40 18.44
N VAL A 10 2.24 6.34 17.96
CA VAL A 10 1.43 6.38 16.74
C VAL A 10 0.10 7.05 17.08
N LEU A 11 -0.27 8.11 16.37
CA LEU A 11 -1.47 8.90 16.63
C LEU A 11 -2.64 8.51 15.74
N ALA A 12 -2.37 8.13 14.49
CA ALA A 12 -3.35 7.64 13.53
C ALA A 12 -2.64 6.87 12.42
N VAL A 13 -3.39 6.07 11.67
CA VAL A 13 -2.92 5.32 10.51
C VAL A 13 -3.64 5.74 9.24
N PHE A 14 -2.93 5.70 8.10
CA PHE A 14 -3.47 5.97 6.77
C PHE A 14 -3.99 4.67 6.13
N SER A 15 -5.04 4.12 6.70
CA SER A 15 -5.70 2.91 6.19
C SER A 15 -7.20 3.05 6.34
N GLU A 16 -7.96 2.31 5.54
CA GLU A 16 -9.43 2.30 5.60
C GLU A 16 -9.92 1.70 6.92
N GLU A 17 -9.21 0.71 7.43
CA GLU A 17 -9.49 0.06 8.72
C GLU A 17 -8.27 0.15 9.64
N ARG A 18 -8.50 -0.04 10.94
CA ARG A 18 -7.41 -0.09 11.92
C ARG A 18 -6.48 -1.26 11.65
N LEU A 19 -5.20 -1.03 11.80
CA LEU A 19 -4.21 -2.10 11.64
C LEU A 19 -4.28 -3.07 12.83
N ALA A 20 -4.24 -4.37 12.55
CA ALA A 20 -4.23 -5.41 13.58
C ALA A 20 -3.03 -5.27 14.55
N GLU A 21 -1.93 -4.68 14.09
CA GLU A 21 -0.76 -4.40 14.92
C GLU A 21 -0.95 -3.22 15.88
N TYR A 22 -1.93 -2.35 15.60
CA TYR A 22 -2.25 -1.15 16.36
C TYR A 22 -3.76 -0.99 16.57
N PRO A 23 -4.44 -1.93 17.27
CA PRO A 23 -5.89 -1.94 17.36
C PRO A 23 -6.49 -0.72 18.07
N ASP A 24 -5.70 -0.08 18.94
CA ASP A 24 -6.11 1.11 19.68
C ASP A 24 -5.83 2.44 18.92
N VAL A 25 -5.14 2.36 17.77
CA VAL A 25 -4.81 3.53 16.98
C VAL A 25 -5.90 3.77 15.94
N PRO A 26 -6.55 4.95 15.94
CA PRO A 26 -7.60 5.25 14.97
C PRO A 26 -7.04 5.45 13.56
N THR A 27 -7.88 5.26 12.55
CA THR A 27 -7.56 5.69 11.19
C THR A 27 -7.74 7.20 11.04
N LEU A 28 -7.17 7.78 9.97
CA LEU A 28 -7.44 9.18 9.63
C LEU A 28 -8.89 9.39 9.17
N GLY A 29 -9.52 8.37 8.57
CA GLY A 29 -10.94 8.37 8.25
C GLY A 29 -11.82 8.51 9.48
N GLU A 30 -11.55 7.75 10.56
CA GLU A 30 -12.25 7.89 11.85
C GLU A 30 -12.08 9.30 12.47
N LYS A 31 -10.99 9.99 12.13
CA LYS A 31 -10.73 11.36 12.57
C LYS A 31 -11.32 12.44 11.63
N GLY A 32 -11.93 12.04 10.52
CA GLY A 32 -12.55 12.95 9.56
C GLY A 32 -11.60 13.70 8.64
N TYR A 33 -10.34 13.22 8.50
CA TYR A 33 -9.33 13.88 7.66
C TYR A 33 -9.19 13.23 6.28
N TYR A 34 -8.99 11.91 6.22
CA TYR A 34 -8.75 11.18 4.99
C TYR A 34 -9.16 9.71 5.15
N ASP A 35 -10.07 9.23 4.32
CA ASP A 35 -10.71 7.92 4.44
C ASP A 35 -10.14 6.84 3.51
N LYS A 36 -9.09 7.15 2.75
CA LYS A 36 -8.43 6.22 1.84
C LYS A 36 -7.09 5.75 2.40
N TRP A 37 -6.61 4.65 1.84
CA TRP A 37 -5.25 4.19 2.12
C TRP A 37 -4.22 5.12 1.46
N LEU A 38 -3.19 5.48 2.20
CA LEU A 38 -2.02 6.19 1.70
C LEU A 38 -0.76 5.59 2.30
N GLY A 39 0.14 5.17 1.45
CA GLY A 39 1.39 4.56 1.90
C GLY A 39 2.34 4.30 0.74
N SER A 40 3.47 3.66 1.04
CA SER A 40 4.43 3.26 0.01
C SER A 40 4.11 1.86 -0.50
N SER A 41 4.07 1.72 -1.82
CA SER A 41 3.93 0.44 -2.50
C SER A 41 5.24 0.07 -3.22
N ARG A 42 5.48 -1.22 -3.33
CA ARG A 42 6.52 -1.76 -4.20
C ARG A 42 5.85 -2.44 -5.36
N CYS A 43 6.08 -1.90 -6.56
CA CYS A 43 5.47 -2.41 -7.79
C CYS A 43 6.56 -3.01 -8.69
N VAL A 44 6.20 -4.06 -9.42
CA VAL A 44 6.96 -4.54 -10.57
C VAL A 44 6.27 -4.00 -11.81
N VAL A 45 7.04 -3.40 -12.70
CA VAL A 45 6.53 -2.80 -13.94
C VAL A 45 7.10 -3.52 -15.15
N ALA A 46 6.33 -3.56 -16.23
CA ALA A 46 6.75 -4.09 -17.51
C ALA A 46 6.80 -2.99 -18.57
N PRO A 47 7.65 -3.10 -19.61
CA PRO A 47 7.64 -2.19 -20.75
C PRO A 47 6.27 -2.19 -21.46
N ALA A 48 5.93 -1.05 -22.07
CA ALA A 48 4.75 -0.99 -22.93
C ALA A 48 4.86 -1.98 -24.09
N GLY A 49 3.75 -2.69 -24.39
CA GLY A 49 3.70 -3.64 -25.49
C GLY A 49 4.13 -5.08 -25.13
N VAL A 50 4.40 -5.38 -23.87
CA VAL A 50 4.57 -6.77 -23.42
C VAL A 50 3.27 -7.54 -23.64
N SER A 51 3.37 -8.79 -24.14
CA SER A 51 2.18 -9.57 -24.47
C SER A 51 1.35 -9.93 -23.23
N PRO A 52 0.02 -10.04 -23.36
CA PRO A 52 -0.85 -10.42 -22.25
C PRO A 52 -0.47 -11.74 -21.58
N GLU A 53 0.04 -12.71 -22.35
CA GLU A 53 0.46 -14.02 -21.83
C GLU A 53 1.66 -13.87 -20.87
N VAL A 54 2.59 -12.99 -21.16
CA VAL A 54 3.74 -12.70 -20.31
C VAL A 54 3.28 -12.01 -19.02
N ILE A 55 2.36 -11.06 -19.13
CA ILE A 55 1.78 -10.40 -17.95
C ILE A 55 1.07 -11.43 -17.07
N ALA A 56 0.19 -12.27 -17.64
CA ALA A 56 -0.53 -13.29 -16.89
C ALA A 56 0.40 -14.31 -16.22
N PHE A 57 1.51 -14.67 -16.87
CA PHE A 57 2.51 -15.55 -16.29
C PHE A 57 3.14 -14.93 -15.04
N TYR A 58 3.56 -13.67 -15.10
CA TYR A 58 4.17 -13.00 -13.95
C TYR A 58 3.16 -12.74 -12.84
N GLU A 59 1.92 -12.37 -13.15
CA GLU A 59 0.86 -12.21 -12.13
C GLU A 59 0.64 -13.50 -11.35
N ALA A 60 0.53 -14.64 -12.07
CA ALA A 60 0.37 -15.95 -11.45
C ALA A 60 1.58 -16.31 -10.57
N ALA A 61 2.80 -16.03 -11.03
CA ALA A 61 4.03 -16.30 -10.28
C ALA A 61 4.12 -15.43 -9.01
N PHE A 62 3.83 -14.13 -9.12
CA PHE A 62 3.81 -13.23 -7.94
C PHE A 62 2.75 -13.63 -6.94
N LYS A 63 1.54 -13.95 -7.41
CA LYS A 63 0.46 -14.42 -6.53
C LYS A 63 0.87 -15.68 -5.78
N ALA A 64 1.39 -16.68 -6.47
CA ALA A 64 1.85 -17.92 -5.85
C ALA A 64 2.98 -17.67 -4.82
N THR A 65 3.91 -16.77 -5.12
CA THR A 65 4.97 -16.38 -4.18
C THR A 65 4.40 -15.71 -2.93
N MET A 66 3.41 -14.83 -3.08
CA MET A 66 2.78 -14.13 -1.95
C MET A 66 1.88 -15.04 -1.09
N GLU A 67 1.53 -16.21 -1.60
CA GLU A 67 0.78 -17.25 -0.87
C GLU A 67 1.71 -18.33 -0.28
N ASP A 68 3.00 -18.30 -0.61
CA ASP A 68 3.99 -19.31 -0.17
C ASP A 68 4.34 -19.12 1.31
N PRO A 69 4.22 -20.17 2.16
CA PRO A 69 4.48 -20.07 3.60
C PRO A 69 5.91 -19.69 3.96
N ASP A 70 6.90 -20.15 3.18
CA ASP A 70 8.31 -19.87 3.45
C ASP A 70 8.62 -18.42 3.11
N TYR A 71 8.05 -17.90 2.01
CA TYR A 71 8.13 -16.49 1.68
C TYR A 71 7.47 -15.62 2.76
N LEU A 72 6.26 -15.94 3.19
CA LEU A 72 5.55 -15.20 4.22
C LEU A 72 6.31 -15.17 5.56
N ALA A 73 6.93 -16.29 5.94
CA ALA A 73 7.78 -16.36 7.12
C ALA A 73 9.01 -15.45 6.99
N ALA A 74 9.67 -15.46 5.84
CA ALA A 74 10.83 -14.61 5.57
C ALA A 74 10.46 -13.12 5.48
N ALA A 75 9.28 -12.80 4.97
CA ALA A 75 8.77 -11.45 4.78
C ALA A 75 7.99 -10.91 5.99
N ALA A 76 7.93 -11.60 7.12
CA ALA A 76 7.10 -11.26 8.27
C ALA A 76 7.34 -9.85 8.86
N SER A 77 8.49 -9.24 8.57
CA SER A 77 8.80 -7.86 8.97
C SER A 77 8.30 -6.79 7.97
N PHE A 78 7.74 -7.21 6.83
CA PHE A 78 7.22 -6.34 5.78
C PHE A 78 5.72 -6.51 5.66
N ALA A 79 5.04 -5.47 5.17
CA ALA A 79 3.66 -5.61 4.73
C ALA A 79 3.61 -6.47 3.45
N THR A 80 2.76 -7.48 3.44
CA THR A 80 2.63 -8.46 2.35
C THR A 80 1.22 -8.43 1.75
N ASP A 81 0.64 -7.24 1.63
CA ASP A 81 -0.66 -7.05 0.99
C ASP A 81 -0.49 -7.07 -0.54
N TYR A 82 -0.76 -8.23 -1.13
CA TYR A 82 -0.66 -8.42 -2.58
C TYR A 82 -1.82 -7.74 -3.31
N LYS A 83 -1.47 -7.02 -4.36
CA LYS A 83 -2.43 -6.45 -5.32
C LYS A 83 -2.04 -6.88 -6.73
N ASP A 84 -3.03 -7.33 -7.50
CA ASP A 84 -2.86 -7.62 -8.92
C ASP A 84 -2.63 -6.34 -9.74
N ALA A 85 -2.42 -6.48 -11.05
CA ALA A 85 -2.13 -5.33 -11.92
C ALA A 85 -3.27 -4.31 -11.93
N ALA A 86 -4.53 -4.76 -11.95
CA ALA A 86 -5.68 -3.86 -11.98
C ALA A 86 -5.84 -3.09 -10.67
N ALA A 87 -5.74 -3.78 -9.52
CA ALA A 87 -5.79 -3.16 -8.21
C ALA A 87 -4.60 -2.22 -7.97
N THR A 88 -3.42 -2.56 -8.49
CA THR A 88 -2.23 -1.72 -8.41
C THR A 88 -2.40 -0.45 -9.23
N ALA A 89 -2.93 -0.54 -10.46
CA ALA A 89 -3.21 0.63 -11.30
C ALA A 89 -4.21 1.58 -10.63
N ALA A 90 -5.31 1.05 -10.12
CA ALA A 90 -6.32 1.85 -9.40
C ALA A 90 -5.74 2.56 -8.16
N LEU A 91 -4.86 1.88 -7.42
CA LEU A 91 -4.18 2.46 -6.27
C LEU A 91 -3.24 3.61 -6.67
N ILE A 92 -2.50 3.46 -7.77
CA ILE A 92 -1.62 4.51 -8.29
C ILE A 92 -2.44 5.74 -8.71
N GLU A 93 -3.54 5.55 -9.43
CA GLU A 93 -4.46 6.64 -9.82
C GLU A 93 -5.00 7.37 -8.59
N GLN A 94 -5.49 6.65 -7.61
CA GLN A 94 -6.00 7.24 -6.35
C GLN A 94 -4.93 8.08 -5.64
N GLN A 95 -3.70 7.57 -5.55
CA GLN A 95 -2.62 8.28 -4.87
C GLN A 95 -2.14 9.50 -5.67
N GLN A 96 -2.17 9.41 -6.99
CA GLN A 96 -1.85 10.53 -7.87
C GLN A 96 -2.87 11.66 -7.71
N GLU A 97 -4.16 11.37 -7.79
CA GLU A 97 -5.24 12.34 -7.57
C GLU A 97 -5.12 13.05 -6.21
N PHE A 98 -4.85 12.26 -5.16
CA PHE A 98 -4.64 12.83 -3.82
C PHE A 98 -3.43 13.76 -3.79
N THR A 99 -2.30 13.35 -4.36
CA THR A 99 -1.07 14.14 -4.38
C THR A 99 -1.26 15.44 -5.18
N GLU A 100 -1.94 15.36 -6.32
CA GLU A 100 -2.26 16.53 -7.14
C GLU A 100 -3.20 17.49 -6.40
N SER A 101 -4.18 16.98 -5.66
CA SER A 101 -5.07 17.81 -4.84
C SER A 101 -4.33 18.59 -3.75
N LEU A 102 -3.29 17.99 -3.16
CA LEU A 102 -2.44 18.68 -2.19
C LEU A 102 -1.55 19.74 -2.85
N ALA A 103 -1.01 19.46 -4.03
CA ALA A 103 -0.12 20.37 -4.73
C ALA A 103 -0.81 21.69 -5.12
N THR A 104 -2.10 21.65 -5.44
CA THR A 104 -2.89 22.83 -5.80
C THR A 104 -3.34 23.69 -4.61
N GLY A 105 -3.33 23.15 -3.39
CA GLY A 105 -3.85 23.84 -2.21
C GLY A 105 -2.81 24.23 -1.14
N PHE A 106 -1.61 23.67 -1.17
CA PHE A 106 -0.72 23.74 -0.01
C PHE A 106 0.67 24.36 -0.29
N TRP A 107 1.13 24.38 -1.53
CA TRP A 107 2.55 24.68 -1.84
C TRP A 107 2.79 25.96 -2.65
N TYR A 108 1.73 26.72 -2.97
CA TYR A 108 1.81 27.87 -3.86
C TYR A 108 1.09 29.13 -3.35
N GLU A 109 1.02 29.31 -2.03
CA GLU A 109 0.73 30.63 -1.44
C GLU A 109 2.01 31.36 -1.06
#